data_ed82a8065e4611fdbdf6a4dac6fe8d86
#
_entry.id   ed82a8065e4611fdbdf6a4dac6fe8d86
#
_cell.length_a   1.000
_cell.length_b   1.000
_cell.length_c   1.000
_cell.angle_alpha   90.00
_cell.angle_beta   90.00
_cell.angle_gamma   90.00
#
_symmetry.space_group_name_H-M   'P 1'
#
loop_
_entity.id
_entity.type
_entity.pdbx_description
1 polymer ?
#
loop_
_entity_poly.entity_id
_entity_poly.type
_entity_poly.pdbx_seq_one_letter_code
_entity_poly.pdbx_strand_id
1 'polypeptide(L)'
;MRNFMLTLLMLVGMTAFAQESEPKVLNWETPTVKVDNTTYTLVNVDDWGNAEIKFTRFNDNDQVVERGRLLNNQSHGKWMSYDPQNGDVMATAYYHRGERQKLVAMGHDGKKYTVVYKDKSIFTDSPRIAYVQITGF
;
A
#
# COMPACT_ATOMS: atom_id res chain seq x y z
N MET A 1 5.12 6.90 29.39
CA MET A 1 5.07 6.72 27.94
C MET A 1 5.58 5.37 27.57
N ARG A 2 4.73 4.62 26.90
CA ARG A 2 5.15 3.34 26.40
C ARG A 2 6.08 3.54 25.23
N ASN A 3 7.28 3.05 25.31
CA ASN A 3 8.14 2.97 24.16
C ASN A 3 7.60 1.88 23.25
N PHE A 4 6.89 2.29 22.24
CA PHE A 4 6.37 1.35 21.29
C PHE A 4 7.38 1.23 20.16
N MET A 5 7.97 0.08 20.03
CA MET A 5 8.88 -0.20 18.92
C MET A 5 8.16 -1.11 17.95
N LEU A 6 7.95 -0.62 16.76
CA LEU A 6 7.40 -1.40 15.68
C LEU A 6 8.53 -1.80 14.75
N THR A 7 8.81 -3.07 14.68
CA THR A 7 9.76 -3.58 13.70
C THR A 7 9.04 -3.75 12.38
N LEU A 8 9.40 -2.94 11.42
CA LEU A 8 8.87 -3.06 10.08
C LEU A 8 9.63 -4.14 9.36
N LEU A 9 9.06 -5.30 9.30
CA LEU A 9 9.57 -6.34 8.46
C LEU A 9 9.17 -5.99 7.06
N MET A 10 10.14 -5.65 6.30
CA MET A 10 9.89 -5.31 4.95
C MET A 10 9.70 -6.49 4.12
N LEU A 11 8.51 -6.76 4.01
CA LEU A 11 8.16 -7.78 3.17
C LEU A 11 7.99 -7.44 1.79
N VAL A 12 8.27 -6.25 1.54
CA VAL A 12 8.07 -5.81 0.27
C VAL A 12 8.98 -6.44 -0.66
N GLY A 13 9.01 -7.28 -1.02
CA GLY A 13 9.77 -7.60 -1.93
C GLY A 13 10.48 -8.66 -1.88
N MET A 14 9.97 -9.33 -1.82
CA MET A 14 10.49 -10.33 -2.32
C MET A 14 11.73 -10.41 -2.94
N THR A 15 12.22 -9.42 -3.22
CA THR A 15 13.56 -9.26 -3.62
C THR A 15 14.48 -9.46 -2.57
N ALA A 16 14.06 -10.06 -1.67
CA ALA A 16 14.93 -10.45 -0.72
C ALA A 16 16.07 -11.21 -1.17
N PHE A 17 16.71 -10.81 -2.07
CA PHE A 17 17.93 -11.34 -2.23
C PHE A 17 18.75 -10.96 -1.13
N ALA A 18 18.41 -11.47 -0.06
CA ALA A 18 19.43 -11.73 0.79
C ALA A 18 20.41 -10.65 1.17
N GLN A 19 20.11 -9.49 0.95
CA GLN A 19 20.78 -8.51 1.73
C GLN A 19 20.10 -8.60 3.06
N GLU A 20 20.76 -9.22 3.99
CA GLU A 20 20.41 -9.15 5.37
C GLU A 20 20.50 -7.71 5.83
N SER A 21 19.53 -6.92 5.40
CA SER A 21 19.40 -5.61 5.98
C SER A 21 18.81 -5.80 7.36
N GLU A 22 19.41 -5.18 8.32
CA GLU A 22 18.86 -5.13 9.66
C GLU A 22 17.41 -4.60 9.59
N PRO A 23 16.49 -5.16 10.37
CA PRO A 23 15.13 -4.66 10.39
C PRO A 23 15.12 -3.18 10.75
N LYS A 24 14.42 -2.39 9.97
CA LYS A 24 14.20 -0.99 10.29
C LYS A 24 13.13 -0.88 11.37
N VAL A 25 13.35 -0.03 12.35
CA VAL A 25 12.43 0.16 13.46
C VAL A 25 11.78 1.52 13.35
N LEU A 26 10.45 1.55 13.34
CA LEU A 26 9.67 2.77 13.43
C LEU A 26 9.13 2.92 14.85
N ASN A 27 9.29 4.11 15.42
CA ASN A 27 8.70 4.47 16.71
C ASN A 27 8.49 5.98 16.73
N TRP A 28 7.99 6.53 17.85
CA TRP A 28 7.73 7.96 17.90
C TRP A 28 9.01 8.82 17.97
N GLU A 29 10.15 8.23 18.28
CA GLU A 29 11.44 8.92 18.22
C GLU A 29 11.99 8.91 16.80
N THR A 30 11.74 7.85 16.03
CA THR A 30 12.13 7.71 14.64
C THR A 30 10.88 7.34 13.83
N PRO A 31 10.00 8.31 13.58
CA PRO A 31 8.71 8.02 12.95
C PRO A 31 8.78 7.80 11.44
N THR A 32 9.86 8.14 10.82
CA THR A 32 10.04 8.00 9.37
C THR A 32 11.32 7.25 9.05
N VAL A 33 11.21 6.27 8.18
CA VAL A 33 12.34 5.48 7.69
C VAL A 33 12.25 5.36 6.19
N LYS A 34 13.38 5.54 5.50
CA LYS A 34 13.48 5.33 4.05
C LYS A 34 14.23 4.02 3.80
N VAL A 35 13.63 3.15 3.00
CA VAL A 35 14.24 1.89 2.58
C VAL A 35 14.15 1.83 1.07
N ASP A 36 15.28 1.83 0.39
CA ASP A 36 15.37 1.95 -1.06
C ASP A 36 14.59 3.19 -1.55
N ASN A 37 13.64 3.02 -2.43
CA ASN A 37 12.84 4.13 -2.96
C ASN A 37 11.51 4.32 -2.22
N THR A 38 11.37 3.79 -1.04
CA THR A 38 10.12 3.85 -0.29
C THR A 38 10.33 4.49 1.08
N THR A 39 9.50 5.47 1.40
CA THR A 39 9.48 6.14 2.71
C THR A 39 8.30 5.62 3.51
N TYR A 40 8.55 5.18 4.72
CA TYR A 40 7.53 4.70 5.66
C TYR A 40 7.44 5.67 6.82
N THR A 41 6.22 6.06 7.18
CA THR A 41 5.97 6.97 8.30
C THR A 41 4.93 6.39 9.24
N LEU A 42 5.27 6.34 10.53
CA LEU A 42 4.32 5.93 11.56
C LEU A 42 3.27 7.02 11.74
N VAL A 43 2.02 6.68 11.54
CA VAL A 43 0.90 7.63 11.61
C VAL A 43 0.19 7.52 12.95
N ASN A 44 -0.09 6.32 13.39
CA ASN A 44 -0.86 6.11 14.60
C ASN A 44 -0.58 4.74 15.20
N VAL A 45 -0.68 4.66 16.52
CA VAL A 45 -0.68 3.40 17.26
C VAL A 45 -1.84 3.49 18.23
N ASP A 46 -2.78 2.57 18.15
CA ASP A 46 -3.93 2.57 19.06
C ASP A 46 -3.60 1.88 20.39
N ASP A 47 -4.58 1.89 21.32
CA ASP A 47 -4.38 1.30 22.65
C ASP A 47 -4.19 -0.22 22.61
N TRP A 48 -4.55 -0.86 21.50
CA TRP A 48 -4.43 -2.30 21.32
C TRP A 48 -3.13 -2.70 20.63
N GLY A 49 -2.29 -1.72 20.33
CA GLY A 49 -1.03 -1.97 19.65
C GLY A 49 -1.14 -2.08 18.14
N ASN A 50 -2.28 -1.74 17.54
CA ASN A 50 -2.39 -1.70 16.09
C ASN A 50 -1.65 -0.48 15.55
N ALA A 51 -0.73 -0.69 14.65
CA ALA A 51 0.08 0.36 14.09
C ALA A 51 -0.31 0.66 12.65
N GLU A 52 -0.57 1.95 12.38
CA GLU A 52 -0.86 2.44 11.04
C GLU A 52 0.37 3.15 10.49
N ILE A 53 0.80 2.75 9.31
CA ILE A 53 1.96 3.28 8.64
C ILE A 53 1.54 3.78 7.26
N LYS A 54 1.99 5.00 6.93
CA LYS A 54 1.83 5.57 5.60
C LYS A 54 3.09 5.29 4.82
N PHE A 55 2.97 4.85 3.58
CA PHE A 55 4.14 4.73 2.73
C PHE A 55 4.00 5.54 1.45
N THR A 56 5.14 5.96 0.92
CA THR A 56 5.25 6.63 -0.36
C THR A 56 6.42 6.02 -1.10
N ARG A 57 6.15 5.51 -2.30
CA ARG A 57 7.18 4.94 -3.15
C ARG A 57 7.51 5.90 -4.29
N PHE A 58 8.81 6.04 -4.55
CA PHE A 58 9.34 6.92 -5.58
C PHE A 58 10.00 6.09 -6.68
N ASN A 59 10.08 6.63 -7.88
CA ASN A 59 10.93 6.06 -8.93
C ASN A 59 12.37 6.57 -8.78
N ASP A 60 13.26 6.19 -9.70
CA ASP A 60 14.66 6.58 -9.63
C ASP A 60 14.88 8.08 -9.84
N ASN A 61 13.90 8.80 -10.33
CA ASN A 61 13.93 10.25 -10.51
C ASN A 61 13.24 11.02 -9.37
N ASP A 62 13.03 10.36 -8.23
CA ASP A 62 12.38 10.93 -7.04
C ASP A 62 10.94 11.41 -7.28
N GLN A 63 10.27 10.82 -8.26
CA GLN A 63 8.86 11.10 -8.51
C GLN A 63 7.98 10.08 -7.81
N VAL A 64 6.90 10.53 -7.20
CA VAL A 64 5.97 9.65 -6.50
C VAL A 64 5.23 8.75 -7.49
N VAL A 65 5.30 7.45 -7.30
CA VAL A 65 4.60 6.47 -8.14
C VAL A 65 3.50 5.73 -7.40
N GLU A 66 3.54 5.69 -6.07
CA GLU A 66 2.53 4.99 -5.28
C GLU A 66 2.46 5.53 -3.87
N ARG A 67 1.25 5.63 -3.33
CA ARG A 67 1.00 5.96 -1.92
C ARG A 67 -0.03 5.03 -1.35
N GLY A 68 0.14 4.65 -0.11
CA GLY A 68 -0.81 3.79 0.57
C GLY A 68 -0.59 3.75 2.07
N ARG A 69 -1.36 2.89 2.71
CA ARG A 69 -1.28 2.69 4.16
C ARG A 69 -1.20 1.21 4.48
N LEU A 70 -0.48 0.91 5.55
CA LEU A 70 -0.42 -0.41 6.14
C LEU A 70 -1.02 -0.33 7.54
N LEU A 71 -1.81 -1.33 7.89
CA LEU A 71 -2.29 -1.52 9.25
C LEU A 71 -1.79 -2.88 9.70
N ASN A 72 -0.94 -2.93 10.71
CA ASN A 72 -0.28 -4.16 11.18
C ASN A 72 0.40 -4.92 10.03
N ASN A 73 1.14 -4.18 9.19
CA ASN A 73 1.86 -4.70 8.02
C ASN A 73 0.99 -5.28 6.90
N GLN A 74 -0.32 -5.03 6.94
CA GLN A 74 -1.22 -5.39 5.85
C GLN A 74 -1.71 -4.16 5.12
N SER A 75 -1.87 -4.25 3.80
CA SER A 75 -2.44 -3.18 3.01
C SER A 75 -3.82 -2.81 3.55
N HIS A 76 -4.05 -1.52 3.77
CA HIS A 76 -5.29 -1.03 4.36
C HIS A 76 -5.70 0.31 3.76
N GLY A 77 -6.99 0.47 3.54
CA GLY A 77 -7.54 1.71 3.03
C GLY A 77 -7.19 1.96 1.57
N LYS A 78 -7.00 3.21 1.25
CA LYS A 78 -6.87 3.66 -0.13
C LYS A 78 -5.41 3.67 -0.57
N TRP A 79 -5.14 3.03 -1.68
CA TRP A 79 -3.83 2.98 -2.32
C TRP A 79 -3.91 3.62 -3.69
N MET A 80 -3.02 4.55 -3.98
CA MET A 80 -3.03 5.29 -5.24
C MET A 80 -1.73 5.09 -6.00
N SER A 81 -1.87 4.85 -7.31
CA SER A 81 -0.76 4.81 -8.24
C SER A 81 -0.82 6.06 -9.12
N TYR A 82 0.33 6.66 -9.37
CA TYR A 82 0.43 7.93 -10.08
C TYR A 82 1.23 7.78 -11.36
N ASP A 83 0.84 8.56 -12.37
CA ASP A 83 1.67 8.76 -13.55
C ASP A 83 2.85 9.66 -13.14
N PRO A 84 4.09 9.18 -13.21
CA PRO A 84 5.22 9.97 -12.77
C PRO A 84 5.49 11.20 -13.64
N GLN A 85 4.99 11.22 -14.86
CA GLN A 85 5.23 12.36 -15.76
C GLN A 85 4.38 13.57 -15.44
N ASN A 86 3.13 13.36 -15.03
CA ASN A 86 2.21 14.48 -14.77
C ASN A 86 1.63 14.48 -13.35
N GLY A 87 1.87 13.44 -12.57
CA GLY A 87 1.36 13.35 -11.20
C GLY A 87 -0.11 12.95 -11.09
N ASP A 88 -0.75 12.60 -12.20
CA ASP A 88 -2.16 12.21 -12.19
C ASP A 88 -2.34 10.82 -11.58
N VAL A 89 -3.47 10.62 -10.91
CA VAL A 89 -3.82 9.32 -10.35
C VAL A 89 -4.25 8.40 -11.48
N MET A 90 -3.49 7.32 -11.68
CA MET A 90 -3.78 6.33 -12.71
C MET A 90 -4.65 5.20 -12.19
N ALA A 91 -4.54 4.87 -10.92
CA ALA A 91 -5.33 3.82 -10.30
C ALA A 91 -5.49 4.07 -8.81
N THR A 92 -6.63 3.67 -8.28
CA THR A 92 -6.89 3.68 -6.85
C THR A 92 -7.41 2.31 -6.45
N ALA A 93 -6.73 1.67 -5.52
CA ALA A 93 -7.17 0.40 -4.95
C ALA A 93 -7.61 0.60 -3.51
N TYR A 94 -8.61 -0.15 -3.09
CA TYR A 94 -9.12 -0.11 -1.73
C TYR A 94 -8.89 -1.47 -1.10
N TYR A 95 -8.21 -1.47 0.04
CA TYR A 95 -7.83 -2.69 0.76
C TYR A 95 -8.47 -2.73 2.13
N HIS A 96 -8.79 -3.91 2.58
CA HIS A 96 -9.22 -4.17 3.94
C HIS A 96 -8.50 -5.41 4.43
N ARG A 97 -7.67 -5.24 5.45
CA ARG A 97 -6.88 -6.33 6.06
C ARG A 97 -6.10 -7.15 5.03
N GLY A 98 -5.42 -6.45 4.13
CA GLY A 98 -4.60 -7.09 3.11
C GLY A 98 -5.35 -7.56 1.87
N GLU A 99 -6.69 -7.50 1.87
CA GLU A 99 -7.50 -7.94 0.74
C GLU A 99 -7.99 -6.76 -0.10
N ARG A 100 -7.79 -6.85 -1.40
CA ARG A 100 -8.28 -5.82 -2.33
C ARG A 100 -9.79 -5.96 -2.48
N GLN A 101 -10.50 -4.90 -2.15
CA GLN A 101 -11.96 -4.85 -2.25
C GLN A 101 -12.43 -4.23 -3.55
N LYS A 102 -11.69 -3.26 -4.06
CA LYS A 102 -12.08 -2.47 -5.22
C LYS A 102 -10.85 -1.88 -5.88
N LEU A 103 -10.87 -1.79 -7.19
CA LEU A 103 -9.84 -1.12 -7.98
C LEU A 103 -10.53 -0.19 -8.96
N VAL A 104 -10.10 1.05 -9.00
CA VAL A 104 -10.53 2.04 -9.98
C VAL A 104 -9.32 2.45 -10.79
N ALA A 105 -9.35 2.26 -12.09
CA ALA A 105 -8.22 2.56 -12.95
C ALA A 105 -8.65 3.32 -14.20
N MET A 106 -7.76 4.16 -14.71
CA MET A 106 -7.94 4.84 -15.99
C MET A 106 -7.32 3.99 -17.09
N GLY A 107 -8.10 3.68 -18.10
CA GLY A 107 -7.58 2.99 -19.27
C GLY A 107 -6.91 3.92 -20.26
N HIS A 108 -6.19 3.36 -21.20
CA HIS A 108 -5.54 4.13 -22.27
C HIS A 108 -6.57 4.81 -23.18
N ASP A 109 -7.80 4.33 -23.19
CA ASP A 109 -8.92 4.91 -23.93
C ASP A 109 -9.58 6.09 -23.19
N GLY A 110 -9.06 6.49 -22.05
CA GLY A 110 -9.63 7.53 -21.22
C GLY A 110 -10.84 7.11 -20.39
N LYS A 111 -11.25 5.87 -20.49
CA LYS A 111 -12.38 5.36 -19.72
C LYS A 111 -11.93 4.95 -18.31
N LYS A 112 -12.86 5.02 -17.38
CA LYS A 112 -12.65 4.63 -16.00
C LYS A 112 -13.20 3.22 -15.80
N TYR A 113 -12.34 2.35 -15.30
CA TYR A 113 -12.68 0.96 -15.03
C TYR A 113 -12.75 0.77 -13.52
N THR A 114 -13.87 0.24 -13.04
CA THR A 114 -14.05 -0.09 -11.63
C THR A 114 -14.23 -1.59 -11.50
N VAL A 115 -13.32 -2.22 -10.77
CA VAL A 115 -13.37 -3.66 -10.51
C VAL A 115 -13.70 -3.86 -9.05
N VAL A 116 -14.75 -4.61 -8.75
CA VAL A 116 -15.12 -4.95 -7.39
C VAL A 116 -14.86 -6.43 -7.17
N TYR A 117 -14.21 -6.75 -6.06
CA TYR A 117 -13.83 -8.12 -5.73
C TYR A 117 -14.75 -8.67 -4.66
N LYS A 118 -15.01 -9.97 -4.73
CA LYS A 118 -15.70 -10.70 -3.68
C LYS A 118 -14.69 -11.08 -2.60
N ASP A 119 -15.19 -11.33 -1.40
CA ASP A 119 -14.37 -11.84 -0.33
C ASP A 119 -13.72 -13.16 -0.73
N LYS A 120 -12.52 -13.36 -0.21
CA LYS A 120 -11.74 -14.56 -0.45
C LYS A 120 -12.51 -15.79 0.03
N SER A 121 -12.68 -16.75 -0.86
CA SER A 121 -13.24 -18.02 -0.46
C SER A 121 -12.22 -18.84 0.33
N ILE A 122 -12.69 -19.66 1.26
CA ILE A 122 -11.82 -20.61 1.98
C ILE A 122 -11.18 -21.62 1.03
N PHE A 123 -11.68 -21.73 -0.20
CA PHE A 123 -11.19 -22.69 -1.18
C PHE A 123 -10.25 -22.08 -2.22
N THR A 124 -10.08 -20.78 -2.24
CA THR A 124 -9.20 -20.10 -3.21
C THR A 124 -8.39 -19.01 -2.52
N ASP A 125 -7.13 -18.89 -2.88
CA ASP A 125 -6.25 -17.87 -2.32
C ASP A 125 -6.35 -16.54 -3.06
N SER A 126 -7.05 -16.48 -4.17
CA SER A 126 -7.17 -15.28 -4.99
C SER A 126 -8.53 -14.62 -4.80
N PRO A 127 -8.59 -13.28 -4.72
CA PRO A 127 -9.86 -12.58 -4.70
C PRO A 127 -10.59 -12.81 -6.02
N ARG A 128 -11.91 -13.02 -5.94
CA ARG A 128 -12.73 -13.19 -7.13
C ARG A 128 -13.30 -11.84 -7.55
N ILE A 129 -13.33 -11.61 -8.85
CA ILE A 129 -14.00 -10.44 -9.38
C ILE A 129 -15.50 -10.64 -9.26
N ALA A 130 -16.16 -9.70 -8.56
CA ALA A 130 -17.62 -9.69 -8.46
C ALA A 130 -18.24 -9.07 -9.71
N TYR A 131 -17.75 -7.90 -10.10
CA TYR A 131 -18.19 -7.23 -11.33
C TYR A 131 -17.20 -6.17 -11.78
N VAL A 132 -17.31 -5.76 -13.04
CA VAL A 132 -16.54 -4.67 -13.61
C VAL A 132 -17.52 -3.65 -14.18
N GLN A 133 -17.29 -2.39 -13.85
CA GLN A 133 -18.09 -1.28 -14.38
C GLN A 133 -17.18 -0.36 -15.19
N ILE A 134 -17.63 0.07 -16.34
CA ILE A 134 -16.88 0.98 -17.21
C ILE A 134 -17.68 2.27 -17.35
N THR A 135 -17.02 3.39 -17.09
CA THR A 135 -17.63 4.73 -17.18
C THR A 135 -16.73 5.66 -17.99
N GLY A 136 -17.28 6.79 -18.42
CA GLY A 136 -16.49 7.77 -19.17
C GLY A 136 -16.62 7.64 -20.67
N PHE A 137 -17.78 7.26 -21.13
CA PHE A 137 -18.04 7.18 -22.57
C PHE A 137 -18.19 8.57 -23.19
#